data_fc263e8290ecb8278c75e71664f1bcb5
#
_entry.id   fc263e8290ecb8278c75e71664f1bcb5
#
_cell.length_a   1.000
_cell.length_b   1.000
_cell.length_c   1.000
_cell.angle_alpha   90.00
_cell.angle_beta   90.00
_cell.angle_gamma   90.00
#
_symmetry.space_group_name_H-M   'P 1'
#
loop_
_entity.id
_entity.type
_entity.pdbx_description
1 polymer ?
#
loop_
_entity_poly.entity_id
_entity_poly.type
_entity_poly.pdbx_seq_one_letter_code
_entity_poly.pdbx_strand_id
1 'polypeptide(L)'
;MHLSSSLVLLAALAGATASAQTWPAKPIRLVVPFAAGGANDLMARAAAEGASKALGQPIVVDNKPGAGATLGADIVAKSAPDGYTFLVSAAGVISNSMIKKNMPYKDSDLVPVNMIGLAPSVILVPADAPYKDLKDFIAASKTGAGFHWATAGTGSTPHFVEGMLETKYGAKLDVVPYKSGSESITAVLGKQVEATSEASIVALPYLKSGKLKALANTWTTRISAYPQLATATEQGFPDVRIAHWAGVHAPHGTPEPVLDKMSAAIDAAMKTPAIAEKLKGLGIEPIGGTRASFVQFVDAERARLGAVVKATGMKDE
;
A
#
# COMPACT_ATOMS: atom_id res chain seq x y z
N MET A 1 -60.13 -16.03 -63.16
CA MET A 1 -60.15 -14.99 -62.16
C MET A 1 -59.54 -15.55 -60.86
N HIS A 2 -58.25 -15.39 -60.65
CA HIS A 2 -57.64 -15.80 -59.39
C HIS A 2 -56.92 -14.56 -58.81
N LEU A 3 -57.47 -14.03 -57.73
CA LEU A 3 -56.89 -13.01 -56.94
C LEU A 3 -55.83 -13.65 -56.00
N SER A 4 -54.58 -13.40 -56.25
CA SER A 4 -53.49 -13.80 -55.36
C SER A 4 -53.33 -12.72 -54.30
N SER A 5 -53.72 -13.05 -53.08
CA SER A 5 -53.49 -12.22 -51.89
C SER A 5 -52.02 -12.31 -51.45
N SER A 6 -51.25 -11.32 -51.77
CA SER A 6 -49.87 -11.17 -51.25
C SER A 6 -49.91 -10.74 -49.79
N LEU A 7 -49.65 -11.68 -48.90
CA LEU A 7 -49.48 -11.41 -47.49
C LEU A 7 -48.08 -10.84 -47.24
N VAL A 8 -48.02 -9.53 -47.10
CA VAL A 8 -46.80 -8.84 -46.71
C VAL A 8 -46.54 -9.09 -45.22
N LEU A 9 -45.62 -10.01 -44.95
CA LEU A 9 -45.12 -10.28 -43.60
C LEU A 9 -44.18 -9.15 -43.17
N LEU A 10 -44.69 -8.15 -42.47
CA LEU A 10 -43.88 -7.10 -41.86
C LEU A 10 -43.17 -7.70 -40.65
N ALA A 11 -41.94 -8.17 -40.85
CA ALA A 11 -41.07 -8.60 -39.77
C ALA A 11 -40.64 -7.33 -38.99
N ALA A 12 -41.35 -7.07 -37.89
CA ALA A 12 -40.92 -6.09 -36.91
C ALA A 12 -39.58 -6.54 -36.30
N LEU A 13 -38.48 -6.00 -36.79
CA LEU A 13 -37.19 -6.02 -36.09
C LEU A 13 -37.38 -5.21 -34.80
N ALA A 14 -37.84 -5.88 -33.75
CA ALA A 14 -37.67 -5.40 -32.40
C ALA A 14 -36.16 -5.39 -32.11
N GLY A 15 -35.50 -4.30 -32.44
CA GLY A 15 -34.17 -4.01 -31.99
C GLY A 15 -34.18 -3.97 -30.47
N ALA A 16 -33.87 -5.11 -29.84
CA ALA A 16 -33.52 -5.12 -28.43
C ALA A 16 -32.35 -4.17 -28.29
N THR A 17 -32.61 -2.92 -27.90
CA THR A 17 -31.58 -2.04 -27.34
C THR A 17 -31.08 -2.79 -26.12
N ALA A 18 -29.97 -3.52 -26.28
CA ALA A 18 -29.23 -4.02 -25.15
C ALA A 18 -28.88 -2.77 -24.32
N SER A 19 -29.68 -2.49 -23.30
CA SER A 19 -29.35 -1.49 -22.31
C SER A 19 -28.00 -1.92 -21.77
N ALA A 20 -26.95 -1.23 -22.22
CA ALA A 20 -25.61 -1.47 -21.71
C ALA A 20 -25.72 -1.35 -20.19
N GLN A 21 -25.68 -2.49 -19.51
CA GLN A 21 -25.86 -2.55 -18.07
C GLN A 21 -24.79 -1.65 -17.44
N THR A 22 -25.23 -0.55 -16.84
CA THR A 22 -24.30 0.46 -16.32
C THR A 22 -23.42 -0.19 -15.26
N TRP A 23 -22.10 -0.22 -15.51
CA TRP A 23 -21.16 -0.71 -14.51
C TRP A 23 -21.19 0.16 -13.24
N PRO A 24 -21.13 -0.44 -12.04
CA PRO A 24 -21.17 -1.86 -11.74
C PRO A 24 -22.61 -2.39 -11.58
N ALA A 25 -22.88 -3.62 -12.08
CA ALA A 25 -24.17 -4.29 -11.97
C ALA A 25 -24.15 -5.48 -10.98
N LYS A 26 -22.97 -5.83 -10.46
CA LYS A 26 -22.75 -6.92 -9.50
C LYS A 26 -21.65 -6.53 -8.50
N PRO A 27 -21.49 -7.26 -7.39
CA PRO A 27 -20.41 -7.00 -6.43
C PRO A 27 -19.04 -6.98 -7.06
N ILE A 28 -18.18 -6.07 -6.57
CA ILE A 28 -16.78 -5.89 -6.98
C ILE A 28 -15.89 -6.59 -5.98
N ARG A 29 -14.89 -7.33 -6.43
CA ARG A 29 -13.88 -7.98 -5.62
C ARG A 29 -12.66 -7.08 -5.50
N LEU A 30 -12.25 -6.79 -4.27
CA LEU A 30 -11.03 -6.03 -3.96
C LEU A 30 -10.02 -6.96 -3.28
N VAL A 31 -9.06 -7.47 -4.03
CA VAL A 31 -8.02 -8.38 -3.55
C VAL A 31 -6.98 -7.62 -2.74
N VAL A 32 -6.75 -8.05 -1.51
CA VAL A 32 -5.72 -7.50 -0.61
C VAL A 32 -4.63 -8.56 -0.45
N PRO A 33 -3.40 -8.32 -0.97
CA PRO A 33 -2.32 -9.31 -0.95
C PRO A 33 -1.60 -9.38 0.41
N PHE A 34 -2.30 -9.05 1.50
CA PHE A 34 -1.81 -9.01 2.88
C PHE A 34 -2.83 -9.65 3.82
N ALA A 35 -2.36 -10.05 4.99
CA ALA A 35 -3.22 -10.61 6.03
C ALA A 35 -4.26 -9.61 6.51
N ALA A 36 -5.42 -10.11 6.92
CA ALA A 36 -6.48 -9.32 7.53
C ALA A 36 -6.00 -8.63 8.82
N GLY A 37 -6.51 -7.41 9.07
CA GLY A 37 -6.16 -6.60 10.24
C GLY A 37 -4.87 -5.78 10.12
N GLY A 38 -4.09 -5.96 9.04
CA GLY A 38 -2.93 -5.13 8.75
C GLY A 38 -3.31 -3.76 8.16
N ALA A 39 -2.32 -2.85 8.05
CA ALA A 39 -2.55 -1.48 7.56
C ALA A 39 -3.27 -1.43 6.20
N ASN A 40 -2.84 -2.25 5.24
CA ASN A 40 -3.44 -2.30 3.91
C ASN A 40 -4.87 -2.86 3.91
N ASP A 41 -5.16 -3.84 4.76
CA ASP A 41 -6.52 -4.39 4.92
C ASP A 41 -7.47 -3.34 5.53
N LEU A 42 -7.04 -2.60 6.54
CA LEU A 42 -7.84 -1.55 7.17
C LEU A 42 -8.12 -0.39 6.19
N MET A 43 -7.12 0.03 5.42
CA MET A 43 -7.30 1.01 4.34
C MET A 43 -8.25 0.50 3.26
N ALA A 44 -8.10 -0.76 2.83
CA ALA A 44 -8.98 -1.40 1.85
C ALA A 44 -10.44 -1.45 2.31
N ARG A 45 -10.69 -1.83 3.56
CA ARG A 45 -12.06 -1.88 4.13
C ARG A 45 -12.68 -0.50 4.24
N ALA A 46 -11.91 0.52 4.62
CA ALA A 46 -12.39 1.90 4.66
C ALA A 46 -12.75 2.43 3.26
N ALA A 47 -11.91 2.15 2.25
CA ALA A 47 -12.19 2.48 0.86
C ALA A 47 -13.41 1.72 0.33
N ALA A 48 -13.51 0.41 0.61
CA ALA A 48 -14.63 -0.43 0.21
C ALA A 48 -15.96 0.07 0.82
N GLU A 49 -15.97 0.46 2.10
CA GLU A 49 -17.16 1.01 2.77
C GLU A 49 -17.68 2.26 2.07
N GLY A 50 -16.82 3.23 1.80
CA GLY A 50 -17.22 4.49 1.17
C GLY A 50 -17.54 4.35 -0.32
N ALA A 51 -16.68 3.63 -1.06
CA ALA A 51 -16.87 3.46 -2.50
C ALA A 51 -18.08 2.57 -2.84
N SER A 52 -18.44 1.59 -1.99
CA SER A 52 -19.67 0.81 -2.16
C SER A 52 -20.93 1.70 -2.16
N LYS A 53 -20.95 2.70 -1.27
CA LYS A 53 -22.08 3.67 -1.22
C LYS A 53 -22.13 4.52 -2.49
N ALA A 54 -20.98 4.98 -2.98
CA ALA A 54 -20.89 5.80 -4.19
C ALA A 54 -21.25 5.03 -5.47
N LEU A 55 -20.88 3.73 -5.53
CA LEU A 55 -21.13 2.88 -6.70
C LEU A 55 -22.48 2.17 -6.69
N GLY A 56 -23.18 2.11 -5.54
CA GLY A 56 -24.43 1.40 -5.40
C GLY A 56 -24.28 -0.14 -5.46
N GLN A 57 -23.04 -0.67 -5.34
CA GLN A 57 -22.75 -2.10 -5.35
C GLN A 57 -21.73 -2.43 -4.26
N PRO A 58 -21.82 -3.59 -3.63
CA PRO A 58 -20.86 -4.02 -2.62
C PRO A 58 -19.45 -4.16 -3.19
N ILE A 59 -18.45 -3.68 -2.44
CA ILE A 59 -17.04 -4.01 -2.68
C ILE A 59 -16.62 -5.01 -1.60
N VAL A 60 -16.28 -6.23 -2.02
CA VAL A 60 -15.91 -7.33 -1.14
C VAL A 60 -14.38 -7.42 -1.03
N VAL A 61 -13.87 -7.21 0.17
CA VAL A 61 -12.43 -7.35 0.46
C VAL A 61 -12.09 -8.83 0.59
N ASP A 62 -11.13 -9.29 -0.22
CA ASP A 62 -10.66 -10.68 -0.28
C ASP A 62 -9.14 -10.74 -0.02
N ASN A 63 -8.75 -11.18 1.16
CA ASN A 63 -7.34 -11.27 1.55
C ASN A 63 -6.66 -12.50 0.92
N LYS A 64 -5.60 -12.25 0.14
CA LYS A 64 -4.77 -13.28 -0.55
C LYS A 64 -3.29 -13.04 -0.24
N PRO A 65 -2.86 -13.22 1.01
CA PRO A 65 -1.46 -13.02 1.40
C PRO A 65 -0.54 -14.08 0.79
N GLY A 66 0.71 -13.72 0.58
CA GLY A 66 1.74 -14.66 0.17
C GLY A 66 2.80 -14.06 -0.75
N ALA A 67 4.00 -14.61 -0.69
CA ALA A 67 5.15 -14.28 -1.53
C ALA A 67 5.42 -12.76 -1.63
N GLY A 68 5.37 -12.02 -0.51
CA GLY A 68 5.59 -10.56 -0.52
C GLY A 68 4.58 -9.80 -1.37
N ALA A 69 3.29 -10.15 -1.30
CA ALA A 69 2.18 -9.63 -2.11
C ALA A 69 2.11 -10.14 -3.57
N THR A 70 3.07 -10.90 -4.05
CA THR A 70 3.10 -11.42 -5.43
C THR A 70 1.90 -12.30 -5.73
N LEU A 71 1.46 -13.15 -4.78
CA LEU A 71 0.32 -14.06 -5.00
C LEU A 71 -0.99 -13.30 -5.33
N GLY A 72 -1.36 -12.35 -4.49
CA GLY A 72 -2.59 -11.56 -4.71
C GLY A 72 -2.51 -10.67 -5.96
N ALA A 73 -1.33 -10.11 -6.24
CA ALA A 73 -1.09 -9.31 -7.45
C ALA A 73 -1.21 -10.17 -8.73
N ASP A 74 -0.66 -11.38 -8.73
CA ASP A 74 -0.76 -12.33 -9.86
C ASP A 74 -2.21 -12.72 -10.17
N ILE A 75 -3.01 -12.98 -9.12
CA ILE A 75 -4.45 -13.26 -9.27
C ILE A 75 -5.14 -12.12 -10.02
N VAL A 76 -4.86 -10.87 -9.67
CA VAL A 76 -5.50 -9.72 -10.32
C VAL A 76 -4.94 -9.46 -11.71
N ALA A 77 -3.62 -9.53 -11.89
CA ALA A 77 -2.99 -9.35 -13.20
C ALA A 77 -3.55 -10.31 -14.27
N LYS A 78 -3.96 -11.52 -13.86
CA LYS A 78 -4.55 -12.55 -14.73
C LYS A 78 -6.10 -12.55 -14.74
N SER A 79 -6.74 -11.66 -14.02
CA SER A 79 -8.21 -11.55 -14.01
C SER A 79 -8.73 -10.90 -15.28
N ALA A 80 -10.00 -11.16 -15.62
CA ALA A 80 -10.67 -10.49 -16.72
C ALA A 80 -10.68 -8.96 -16.50
N PRO A 81 -10.40 -8.14 -17.53
CA PRO A 81 -10.38 -6.69 -17.40
C PRO A 81 -11.80 -6.08 -17.50
N ASP A 82 -12.77 -6.69 -16.82
CA ASP A 82 -14.20 -6.34 -16.85
C ASP A 82 -14.61 -5.35 -15.74
N GLY A 83 -13.65 -4.92 -14.90
CA GLY A 83 -13.89 -3.98 -13.81
C GLY A 83 -14.48 -4.61 -12.54
N TYR A 84 -14.50 -5.93 -12.40
CA TYR A 84 -15.04 -6.58 -11.21
C TYR A 84 -13.99 -7.21 -10.29
N THR A 85 -12.70 -7.09 -10.65
CA THR A 85 -11.59 -7.51 -9.79
C THR A 85 -10.52 -6.43 -9.78
N PHE A 86 -10.18 -5.94 -8.59
CA PHE A 86 -9.16 -4.94 -8.36
C PHE A 86 -8.17 -5.41 -7.31
N LEU A 87 -6.97 -4.85 -7.32
CA LEU A 87 -5.89 -5.11 -6.37
C LEU A 87 -5.72 -3.93 -5.43
N VAL A 88 -5.57 -4.19 -4.14
CA VAL A 88 -4.94 -3.23 -3.23
C VAL A 88 -3.43 -3.40 -3.33
N SER A 89 -2.77 -2.40 -3.88
CA SER A 89 -1.32 -2.39 -4.05
C SER A 89 -0.61 -1.66 -2.92
N ALA A 90 0.67 -1.95 -2.77
CA ALA A 90 1.59 -1.34 -1.82
C ALA A 90 3.01 -1.32 -2.41
N ALA A 91 3.99 -0.81 -1.66
CA ALA A 91 5.39 -0.73 -2.10
C ALA A 91 5.92 -2.07 -2.64
N GLY A 92 5.59 -3.20 -1.98
CA GLY A 92 6.01 -4.54 -2.41
C GLY A 92 5.54 -4.91 -3.82
N VAL A 93 4.34 -4.49 -4.23
CA VAL A 93 3.82 -4.75 -5.60
C VAL A 93 4.70 -4.08 -6.65
N ILE A 94 5.27 -2.90 -6.33
CA ILE A 94 6.15 -2.17 -7.25
C ILE A 94 7.59 -2.70 -7.18
N SER A 95 8.08 -2.99 -5.96
CA SER A 95 9.49 -3.35 -5.76
C SER A 95 9.81 -4.81 -6.08
N ASN A 96 8.82 -5.71 -6.07
CA ASN A 96 9.03 -7.13 -6.32
C ASN A 96 9.71 -7.41 -7.66
N SER A 97 9.34 -6.68 -8.73
CA SER A 97 9.96 -6.83 -10.05
C SER A 97 11.44 -6.40 -10.09
N MET A 98 11.89 -5.60 -9.11
CA MET A 98 13.28 -5.15 -9.00
C MET A 98 14.14 -6.09 -8.15
N ILE A 99 13.50 -6.87 -7.27
CA ILE A 99 14.15 -7.68 -6.23
C ILE A 99 14.12 -9.16 -6.61
N LYS A 100 12.99 -9.62 -7.18
CA LYS A 100 12.74 -11.04 -7.48
C LYS A 100 13.24 -11.40 -8.87
N LYS A 101 13.94 -12.53 -8.96
CA LYS A 101 14.44 -13.07 -10.23
C LYS A 101 13.30 -13.52 -11.15
N ASN A 102 12.24 -14.10 -10.60
CA ASN A 102 11.12 -14.64 -11.35
C ASN A 102 9.82 -14.03 -10.86
N MET A 103 9.17 -13.25 -11.73
CA MET A 103 7.84 -12.67 -11.46
C MET A 103 6.80 -13.39 -12.31
N PRO A 104 5.63 -13.77 -11.73
CA PRO A 104 4.57 -14.45 -12.47
C PRO A 104 3.72 -13.50 -13.33
N TYR A 105 3.89 -12.19 -13.20
CA TYR A 105 3.23 -11.12 -13.96
C TYR A 105 4.23 -9.99 -14.28
N LYS A 106 3.88 -9.13 -15.23
CA LYS A 106 4.64 -7.91 -15.56
C LYS A 106 4.02 -6.71 -14.85
N ASP A 107 4.82 -5.71 -14.52
CA ASP A 107 4.31 -4.46 -13.94
C ASP A 107 3.22 -3.80 -14.81
N SER A 108 3.36 -3.91 -16.15
CA SER A 108 2.38 -3.42 -17.12
C SER A 108 1.03 -4.13 -17.10
N ASP A 109 0.92 -5.31 -16.46
CA ASP A 109 -0.33 -6.06 -16.37
C ASP A 109 -1.29 -5.46 -15.32
N LEU A 110 -0.80 -4.49 -14.54
CA LEU A 110 -1.56 -3.79 -13.50
C LEU A 110 -1.53 -2.27 -13.76
N VAL A 111 -2.72 -1.67 -13.91
CA VAL A 111 -2.85 -0.23 -14.15
C VAL A 111 -3.31 0.51 -12.89
N PRO A 112 -2.67 1.64 -12.51
CA PRO A 112 -3.07 2.41 -11.35
C PRO A 112 -4.45 3.03 -11.52
N VAL A 113 -5.27 2.97 -10.46
CA VAL A 113 -6.62 3.52 -10.41
C VAL A 113 -6.71 4.72 -9.46
N ASN A 114 -6.41 4.53 -8.17
CA ASN A 114 -6.40 5.63 -7.20
C ASN A 114 -5.62 5.26 -5.95
N MET A 115 -5.15 6.27 -5.24
CA MET A 115 -4.57 6.11 -3.92
C MET A 115 -5.67 6.06 -2.85
N ILE A 116 -5.57 5.12 -1.92
CA ILE A 116 -6.45 5.10 -0.75
C ILE A 116 -5.86 6.01 0.33
N GLY A 117 -4.64 5.72 0.76
CA GLY A 117 -3.98 6.46 1.82
C GLY A 117 -2.62 5.88 2.17
N LEU A 118 -2.03 6.43 3.20
CA LEU A 118 -0.74 5.97 3.71
C LEU A 118 -0.67 6.01 5.23
N ALA A 119 0.11 5.10 5.78
CA ALA A 119 0.54 5.10 7.17
C ALA A 119 2.06 5.35 7.17
N PRO A 120 2.53 6.49 7.70
CA PRO A 120 3.97 6.74 7.84
C PRO A 120 4.66 5.57 8.53
N SER A 121 5.87 5.21 8.10
CA SER A 121 6.68 4.25 8.85
C SER A 121 7.32 4.96 10.05
N VAL A 122 7.34 4.30 11.20
CA VAL A 122 7.88 4.84 12.45
C VAL A 122 9.08 4.00 12.86
N ILE A 123 10.23 4.63 13.04
CA ILE A 123 11.43 3.98 13.54
C ILE A 123 11.29 3.78 15.05
N LEU A 124 11.37 2.52 15.48
CA LEU A 124 11.06 2.05 16.83
C LEU A 124 12.28 1.43 17.48
N VAL A 125 12.48 1.75 18.75
CA VAL A 125 13.50 1.16 19.64
C VAL A 125 12.87 0.77 20.98
N PRO A 126 13.53 -0.05 21.82
CA PRO A 126 13.09 -0.29 23.18
C PRO A 126 12.84 1.01 23.95
N ALA A 127 11.88 1.03 24.87
CA ALA A 127 11.49 2.25 25.59
C ALA A 127 12.66 2.86 26.39
N ASP A 128 13.55 2.02 26.90
CA ASP A 128 14.74 2.41 27.69
C ASP A 128 16.01 2.60 26.84
N ALA A 129 15.92 2.54 25.51
CA ALA A 129 17.06 2.76 24.63
C ALA A 129 17.65 4.17 24.86
N PRO A 130 19.00 4.33 24.86
CA PRO A 130 19.65 5.58 25.25
C PRO A 130 19.53 6.70 24.21
N TYR A 131 19.07 6.39 23.01
CA TYR A 131 18.99 7.35 21.89
C TYR A 131 17.84 8.33 22.09
N LYS A 132 18.09 9.62 21.94
CA LYS A 132 17.09 10.69 22.06
C LYS A 132 16.28 10.85 20.78
N ASP A 133 16.94 10.71 19.63
CA ASP A 133 16.39 10.94 18.30
C ASP A 133 17.09 10.05 17.25
N LEU A 134 16.74 10.21 15.99
CA LEU A 134 17.32 9.44 14.88
C LEU A 134 18.82 9.75 14.69
N LYS A 135 19.24 10.99 14.96
CA LYS A 135 20.64 11.38 14.83
C LYS A 135 21.53 10.65 15.84
N ASP A 136 21.09 10.58 17.10
CA ASP A 136 21.80 9.83 18.15
C ASP A 136 21.90 8.34 17.80
N PHE A 137 20.82 7.75 17.30
CA PHE A 137 20.77 6.35 16.89
C PHE A 137 21.77 6.05 15.76
N ILE A 138 21.75 6.87 14.68
CA ILE A 138 22.68 6.71 13.57
C ILE A 138 24.14 6.89 14.04
N ALA A 139 24.41 7.87 14.88
CA ALA A 139 25.76 8.09 15.42
C ALA A 139 26.25 6.89 16.24
N ALA A 140 25.38 6.37 17.11
CA ALA A 140 25.69 5.20 17.94
C ALA A 140 25.89 3.92 17.11
N SER A 141 25.11 3.71 16.04
CA SER A 141 25.24 2.54 15.16
C SER A 141 26.62 2.47 14.46
N LYS A 142 27.30 3.61 14.28
CA LYS A 142 28.63 3.68 13.64
C LYS A 142 29.75 3.23 14.56
N THR A 143 29.47 3.08 15.84
CA THR A 143 30.44 2.65 16.85
C THR A 143 30.35 1.14 17.08
N GLY A 144 31.49 0.46 17.26
CA GLY A 144 31.53 -0.98 17.52
C GLY A 144 31.07 -1.84 16.35
N ALA A 145 30.33 -2.91 16.65
CA ALA A 145 29.87 -3.91 15.68
C ALA A 145 28.68 -3.43 14.81
N GLY A 146 28.03 -2.31 15.16
CA GLY A 146 26.78 -1.89 14.55
C GLY A 146 25.57 -2.36 15.35
N PHE A 147 24.38 -2.25 14.75
CA PHE A 147 23.10 -2.64 15.36
C PHE A 147 22.35 -3.64 14.50
N HIS A 148 21.58 -4.53 15.13
CA HIS A 148 20.65 -5.40 14.42
C HIS A 148 19.35 -4.65 14.15
N TRP A 149 18.88 -4.75 12.92
CA TRP A 149 17.66 -4.11 12.47
C TRP A 149 16.66 -5.16 11.99
N ALA A 150 15.51 -5.26 12.67
CA ALA A 150 14.48 -6.21 12.28
C ALA A 150 13.71 -5.72 11.05
N THR A 151 13.42 -6.66 10.13
CA THR A 151 12.59 -6.42 8.95
C THR A 151 11.48 -7.47 8.85
N ALA A 152 10.45 -7.18 8.06
CA ALA A 152 9.41 -8.16 7.71
C ALA A 152 9.74 -8.94 6.42
N GLY A 153 11.04 -9.23 6.22
CA GLY A 153 11.57 -9.87 5.03
C GLY A 153 12.07 -8.91 3.96
N THR A 154 12.71 -9.48 2.94
CA THR A 154 13.33 -8.75 1.82
C THR A 154 12.29 -7.90 1.08
N GLY A 155 12.63 -6.63 0.79
CA GLY A 155 11.72 -5.70 0.09
C GLY A 155 10.54 -5.18 0.93
N SER A 156 10.51 -5.49 2.23
CA SER A 156 9.55 -4.87 3.14
C SER A 156 9.92 -3.40 3.42
N THR A 157 8.95 -2.60 3.86
CA THR A 157 9.19 -1.19 4.21
C THR A 157 10.34 -1.01 5.21
N PRO A 158 10.44 -1.78 6.32
CA PRO A 158 11.58 -1.68 7.22
C PRO A 158 12.93 -2.03 6.57
N HIS A 159 12.98 -2.92 5.58
CA HIS A 159 14.20 -3.19 4.84
C HIS A 159 14.62 -1.99 3.96
N PHE A 160 13.64 -1.30 3.34
CA PHE A 160 13.93 -0.05 2.62
C PHE A 160 14.39 1.08 3.56
N VAL A 161 13.81 1.20 4.75
CA VAL A 161 14.26 2.19 5.76
C VAL A 161 15.71 1.94 6.15
N GLU A 162 16.04 0.70 6.44
CA GLU A 162 17.42 0.29 6.75
C GLU A 162 18.36 0.67 5.60
N GLY A 163 18.08 0.25 4.36
CA GLY A 163 18.92 0.56 3.21
C GLY A 163 19.09 2.06 2.94
N MET A 164 18.07 2.89 3.24
CA MET A 164 18.20 4.35 3.16
C MET A 164 19.12 4.89 4.26
N LEU A 165 19.01 4.39 5.49
CA LEU A 165 19.87 4.78 6.62
C LEU A 165 21.34 4.39 6.37
N GLU A 166 21.56 3.18 5.84
CA GLU A 166 22.90 2.70 5.51
C GLU A 166 23.51 3.50 4.35
N THR A 167 22.85 3.50 3.18
CA THR A 167 23.44 4.03 1.94
C THR A 167 23.55 5.54 1.91
N LYS A 168 22.65 6.27 2.59
CA LYS A 168 22.64 7.74 2.58
C LYS A 168 23.35 8.36 3.79
N TYR A 169 23.31 7.68 4.93
CA TYR A 169 23.78 8.27 6.18
C TYR A 169 24.86 7.44 6.88
N GLY A 170 25.23 6.29 6.30
CA GLY A 170 26.32 5.44 6.77
C GLY A 170 26.02 4.79 8.11
N ALA A 171 24.75 4.54 8.43
CA ALA A 171 24.39 3.73 9.58
C ALA A 171 24.96 2.31 9.39
N LYS A 172 25.43 1.68 10.45
CA LYS A 172 25.85 0.27 10.42
C LYS A 172 24.73 -0.58 10.99
N LEU A 173 23.96 -1.22 10.11
CA LEU A 173 22.79 -1.98 10.47
C LEU A 173 22.84 -3.38 9.84
N ASP A 174 22.81 -4.41 10.68
CA ASP A 174 22.71 -5.80 10.23
C ASP A 174 21.24 -6.23 10.16
N VAL A 175 20.77 -6.55 8.97
CA VAL A 175 19.36 -6.94 8.75
C VAL A 175 19.06 -8.31 9.33
N VAL A 176 18.05 -8.36 10.22
CA VAL A 176 17.50 -9.62 10.76
C VAL A 176 16.07 -9.79 10.22
N PRO A 177 15.86 -10.73 9.27
CA PRO A 177 14.54 -10.91 8.67
C PRO A 177 13.62 -11.74 9.58
N TYR A 178 12.38 -11.24 9.77
CA TYR A 178 11.27 -11.92 10.42
C TYR A 178 10.14 -12.16 9.41
N LYS A 179 9.15 -12.98 9.76
CA LYS A 179 8.02 -13.31 8.89
C LYS A 179 6.97 -12.18 8.80
N SER A 180 6.98 -11.27 9.77
CA SER A 180 6.01 -10.17 9.85
C SER A 180 6.53 -8.99 10.67
N GLY A 181 5.92 -7.82 10.50
CA GLY A 181 6.20 -6.66 11.34
C GLY A 181 5.86 -6.87 12.81
N SER A 182 4.84 -7.69 13.12
CA SER A 182 4.51 -8.03 14.50
C SER A 182 5.63 -8.84 15.17
N GLU A 183 6.29 -9.73 14.44
CA GLU A 183 7.46 -10.45 14.95
C GLU A 183 8.65 -9.51 15.12
N SER A 184 8.88 -8.58 14.17
CA SER A 184 9.91 -7.54 14.29
C SER A 184 9.71 -6.69 15.55
N ILE A 185 8.47 -6.25 15.81
CA ILE A 185 8.14 -5.51 17.05
C ILE A 185 8.41 -6.37 18.29
N THR A 186 8.03 -7.64 18.27
CA THR A 186 8.27 -8.57 19.39
C THR A 186 9.76 -8.72 19.67
N ALA A 187 10.59 -8.81 18.63
CA ALA A 187 12.05 -8.89 18.76
C ALA A 187 12.63 -7.60 19.39
N VAL A 188 12.13 -6.41 19.01
CA VAL A 188 12.54 -5.13 19.63
C VAL A 188 12.10 -5.06 21.09
N LEU A 189 10.85 -5.46 21.39
CA LEU A 189 10.34 -5.52 22.77
C LEU A 189 11.17 -6.47 23.64
N GLY A 190 11.59 -7.60 23.08
CA GLY A 190 12.47 -8.58 23.73
C GLY A 190 13.95 -8.20 23.73
N LYS A 191 14.33 -7.04 23.19
CA LYS A 191 15.73 -6.55 23.06
C LYS A 191 16.64 -7.57 22.33
N GLN A 192 16.07 -8.35 21.41
CA GLN A 192 16.82 -9.26 20.54
C GLN A 192 17.50 -8.51 19.38
N VAL A 193 16.94 -7.37 19.02
CA VAL A 193 17.45 -6.41 18.02
C VAL A 193 17.27 -4.98 18.55
N GLU A 194 18.10 -4.07 18.08
CA GLU A 194 18.09 -2.68 18.55
C GLU A 194 16.93 -1.88 18.01
N ALA A 195 16.48 -2.14 16.78
CA ALA A 195 15.44 -1.34 16.14
C ALA A 195 14.66 -2.09 15.05
N THR A 196 13.55 -1.49 14.67
CA THR A 196 12.78 -1.79 13.46
C THR A 196 12.10 -0.51 12.96
N SER A 197 11.37 -0.58 11.85
CA SER A 197 10.37 0.41 11.51
C SER A 197 9.05 -0.24 11.13
N GLU A 198 7.93 0.37 11.54
CA GLU A 198 6.61 -0.18 11.27
C GLU A 198 5.58 0.91 10.97
N ALA A 199 4.49 0.52 10.30
CA ALA A 199 3.38 1.41 10.01
C ALA A 199 2.87 2.07 11.30
N SER A 200 2.58 3.37 11.25
CA SER A 200 2.09 4.15 12.38
C SER A 200 0.90 3.50 13.10
N ILE A 201 -0.04 2.91 12.35
CA ILE A 201 -1.18 2.20 12.94
C ILE A 201 -0.76 1.01 13.83
N VAL A 202 0.33 0.33 13.49
CA VAL A 202 0.87 -0.79 14.27
C VAL A 202 1.73 -0.27 15.42
N ALA A 203 2.48 0.81 15.19
CA ALA A 203 3.39 1.41 16.17
C ALA A 203 2.66 2.15 17.31
N LEU A 204 1.60 2.90 17.00
CA LEU A 204 0.93 3.80 17.95
C LEU A 204 0.47 3.14 19.26
N PRO A 205 -0.09 1.92 19.31
CA PRO A 205 -0.45 1.27 20.56
C PRO A 205 0.74 1.05 21.50
N TYR A 206 1.89 0.71 20.97
CA TYR A 206 3.13 0.50 21.76
C TYR A 206 3.73 1.82 22.25
N LEU A 207 3.63 2.87 21.42
CA LEU A 207 4.08 4.22 21.82
C LEU A 207 3.18 4.80 22.91
N LYS A 208 1.86 4.70 22.76
CA LYS A 208 0.88 5.18 23.74
C LYS A 208 0.97 4.43 25.07
N SER A 209 1.33 3.14 25.05
CA SER A 209 1.53 2.34 26.27
C SER A 209 2.94 2.46 26.87
N GLY A 210 3.84 3.23 26.24
CA GLY A 210 5.23 3.40 26.70
C GLY A 210 6.09 2.14 26.59
N LYS A 211 5.66 1.11 25.83
CA LYS A 211 6.42 -0.14 25.66
C LYS A 211 7.56 0.02 24.67
N LEU A 212 7.41 0.91 23.69
CA LEU A 212 8.45 1.29 22.72
C LEU A 212 8.60 2.80 22.68
N LYS A 213 9.74 3.25 22.18
CA LYS A 213 10.05 4.64 21.87
C LYS A 213 10.19 4.81 20.36
N ALA A 214 9.63 5.90 19.83
CA ALA A 214 9.82 6.30 18.45
C ALA A 214 10.96 7.30 18.32
N LEU A 215 11.82 7.13 17.32
CA LEU A 215 12.92 8.05 17.01
C LEU A 215 12.51 9.05 15.92
N ALA A 216 11.80 8.61 14.89
CA ALA A 216 11.31 9.45 13.81
C ALA A 216 10.15 8.77 13.08
N ASN A 217 9.30 9.55 12.43
CA ASN A 217 8.50 9.03 11.33
C ASN A 217 9.19 9.33 9.99
N THR A 218 9.04 8.42 9.04
CA THR A 218 9.75 8.47 7.76
C THR A 218 8.94 9.10 6.63
N TRP A 219 7.89 9.85 6.94
CA TRP A 219 7.11 10.59 5.94
C TRP A 219 7.38 12.08 5.97
N THR A 220 6.83 12.82 5.02
CA THR A 220 7.06 14.26 4.84
C THR A 220 6.33 15.14 5.85
N THR A 221 5.28 14.60 6.46
CA THR A 221 4.44 15.29 7.45
C THR A 221 4.37 14.50 8.74
N ARG A 222 4.10 15.18 9.85
CA ARG A 222 3.88 14.52 11.14
C ARG A 222 2.59 13.69 11.12
N ILE A 223 2.55 12.64 11.92
CA ILE A 223 1.39 11.76 12.07
C ILE A 223 0.31 12.51 12.84
N SER A 224 -0.89 12.67 12.28
CA SER A 224 -1.99 13.40 12.92
C SER A 224 -2.34 12.87 14.31
N ALA A 225 -2.31 11.54 14.50
CA ALA A 225 -2.58 10.90 15.79
C ALA A 225 -1.41 10.94 16.79
N TYR A 226 -0.22 11.42 16.38
CA TYR A 226 1.00 11.50 17.21
C TYR A 226 1.89 12.67 16.79
N PRO A 227 1.41 13.92 16.86
CA PRO A 227 2.04 15.10 16.27
C PRO A 227 3.36 15.52 16.92
N GLN A 228 3.66 15.03 18.13
CA GLN A 228 4.92 15.30 18.82
C GLN A 228 6.12 14.58 18.19
N LEU A 229 5.91 13.52 17.40
CA LEU A 229 7.00 12.80 16.74
C LEU A 229 7.48 13.57 15.50
N ALA A 230 8.73 14.01 15.54
CA ALA A 230 9.37 14.67 14.41
C ALA A 230 9.54 13.69 13.22
N THR A 231 9.48 14.24 12.01
CA THR A 231 9.83 13.48 10.81
C THR A 231 11.35 13.30 10.69
N ALA A 232 11.79 12.30 9.93
CA ALA A 232 13.20 12.15 9.60
C ALA A 232 13.75 13.40 8.88
N THR A 233 12.94 14.01 8.00
CA THR A 233 13.28 15.27 7.31
C THR A 233 13.53 16.42 8.28
N GLU A 234 12.66 16.62 9.28
CA GLU A 234 12.84 17.65 10.33
C GLU A 234 14.12 17.44 11.14
N GLN A 235 14.59 16.19 11.24
CA GLN A 235 15.83 15.83 11.94
C GLN A 235 17.08 15.86 11.04
N GLY A 236 16.97 16.30 9.76
CA GLY A 236 18.09 16.39 8.82
C GLY A 236 18.32 15.14 7.97
N PHE A 237 17.37 14.23 7.88
CA PHE A 237 17.43 12.97 7.12
C PHE A 237 16.35 12.90 6.02
N PRO A 238 16.34 13.84 5.04
CA PRO A 238 15.28 13.92 4.04
C PRO A 238 15.19 12.72 3.08
N ASP A 239 16.27 11.95 2.91
CA ASP A 239 16.29 10.76 2.07
C ASP A 239 15.60 9.56 2.74
N VAL A 240 15.42 9.56 4.06
CA VAL A 240 14.67 8.53 4.80
C VAL A 240 13.19 8.83 4.67
N ARG A 241 12.67 8.56 3.46
CA ARG A 241 11.28 8.87 3.12
C ARG A 241 10.57 7.65 2.55
N ILE A 242 9.72 7.04 3.34
CA ILE A 242 8.87 5.92 2.93
C ILE A 242 7.63 5.83 3.83
N ALA A 243 6.53 5.32 3.29
CA ALA A 243 5.32 5.02 4.05
C ALA A 243 4.75 3.65 3.64
N HIS A 244 3.96 3.06 4.51
CA HIS A 244 3.09 1.95 4.16
C HIS A 244 1.84 2.55 3.48
N TRP A 245 1.80 2.54 2.18
CA TRP A 245 0.69 3.08 1.42
C TRP A 245 -0.20 1.97 0.85
N ALA A 246 -1.44 2.31 0.56
CA ALA A 246 -2.37 1.48 -0.17
C ALA A 246 -2.96 2.27 -1.33
N GLY A 247 -2.98 1.66 -2.49
CA GLY A 247 -3.64 2.16 -3.68
C GLY A 247 -4.39 1.05 -4.40
N VAL A 248 -5.25 1.40 -5.32
CA VAL A 248 -6.02 0.44 -6.13
C VAL A 248 -5.43 0.35 -7.53
N HIS A 249 -5.22 -0.89 -7.99
CA HIS A 249 -4.87 -1.21 -9.37
C HIS A 249 -5.92 -2.11 -9.99
N ALA A 250 -6.04 -2.04 -11.31
CA ALA A 250 -6.89 -2.89 -12.12
C ALA A 250 -6.05 -3.75 -13.07
N PRO A 251 -6.58 -4.86 -13.61
CA PRO A 251 -5.96 -5.58 -14.72
C PRO A 251 -5.77 -4.66 -15.93
N HIS A 252 -4.69 -4.85 -16.67
CA HIS A 252 -4.48 -4.15 -17.94
C HIS A 252 -5.64 -4.43 -18.91
N GLY A 253 -6.07 -3.40 -19.64
CA GLY A 253 -7.20 -3.51 -20.57
C GLY A 253 -8.57 -3.23 -19.93
N THR A 254 -8.65 -2.95 -18.61
CA THR A 254 -9.90 -2.49 -17.98
C THR A 254 -10.35 -1.17 -18.64
N PRO A 255 -11.63 -1.05 -19.06
CA PRO A 255 -12.12 0.14 -19.78
C PRO A 255 -11.94 1.43 -18.98
N GLU A 256 -11.49 2.50 -19.65
CA GLU A 256 -11.26 3.81 -19.04
C GLU A 256 -12.45 4.34 -18.22
N PRO A 257 -13.74 4.26 -18.69
CA PRO A 257 -14.87 4.71 -17.89
C PRO A 257 -15.04 3.97 -16.57
N VAL A 258 -14.64 2.69 -16.52
CA VAL A 258 -14.65 1.85 -15.30
C VAL A 258 -13.56 2.33 -14.33
N LEU A 259 -12.35 2.56 -14.84
CA LEU A 259 -11.22 3.06 -14.05
C LEU A 259 -11.54 4.43 -13.45
N ASP A 260 -12.10 5.34 -14.25
CA ASP A 260 -12.46 6.70 -13.80
C ASP A 260 -13.57 6.67 -12.74
N LYS A 261 -14.60 5.83 -12.94
CA LYS A 261 -15.71 5.71 -11.98
C LYS A 261 -15.23 5.10 -10.65
N MET A 262 -14.37 4.08 -10.70
CA MET A 262 -13.76 3.49 -9.49
C MET A 262 -12.86 4.53 -8.79
N SER A 263 -12.03 5.25 -9.55
CA SER A 263 -11.16 6.30 -9.01
C SER A 263 -11.96 7.38 -8.28
N ALA A 264 -13.03 7.88 -8.91
CA ALA A 264 -13.91 8.89 -8.30
C ALA A 264 -14.60 8.38 -7.03
N ALA A 265 -15.01 7.11 -7.01
CA ALA A 265 -15.64 6.49 -5.85
C ALA A 265 -14.67 6.37 -4.66
N ILE A 266 -13.42 6.01 -4.92
CA ILE A 266 -12.37 5.95 -3.87
C ILE A 266 -12.04 7.35 -3.36
N ASP A 267 -11.88 8.33 -4.25
CA ASP A 267 -11.63 9.73 -3.87
C ASP A 267 -12.74 10.27 -2.95
N ALA A 268 -14.01 10.06 -3.33
CA ALA A 268 -15.16 10.44 -2.52
C ALA A 268 -15.17 9.74 -1.15
N ALA A 269 -14.82 8.45 -1.11
CA ALA A 269 -14.73 7.68 0.13
C ALA A 269 -13.69 8.29 1.06
N MET A 270 -12.49 8.62 0.57
CA MET A 270 -11.40 9.19 1.37
C MET A 270 -11.69 10.62 1.87
N LYS A 271 -12.55 11.36 1.18
CA LYS A 271 -13.04 12.69 1.58
C LYS A 271 -14.24 12.66 2.52
N THR A 272 -14.85 11.49 2.76
CA THR A 272 -15.96 11.34 3.71
C THR A 272 -15.46 11.61 5.13
N PRO A 273 -15.98 12.62 5.87
CA PRO A 273 -15.42 13.02 7.16
C PRO A 273 -15.30 11.87 8.16
N ALA A 274 -16.34 11.04 8.31
CA ALA A 274 -16.33 9.91 9.25
C ALA A 274 -15.25 8.87 8.91
N ILE A 275 -14.98 8.61 7.63
CA ILE A 275 -13.92 7.69 7.18
C ILE A 275 -12.56 8.34 7.41
N ALA A 276 -12.40 9.61 7.04
CA ALA A 276 -11.15 10.32 7.19
C ALA A 276 -10.72 10.44 8.66
N GLU A 277 -11.62 10.82 9.55
CA GLU A 277 -11.36 10.92 10.99
C GLU A 277 -11.01 9.56 11.60
N LYS A 278 -11.76 8.51 11.24
CA LYS A 278 -11.46 7.14 11.67
C LYS A 278 -10.05 6.70 11.27
N LEU A 279 -9.65 6.94 10.02
CA LEU A 279 -8.31 6.59 9.52
C LEU A 279 -7.23 7.42 10.23
N LYS A 280 -7.40 8.75 10.35
CA LYS A 280 -6.46 9.63 11.06
C LYS A 280 -6.27 9.22 12.51
N GLY A 281 -7.35 8.85 13.21
CA GLY A 281 -7.29 8.35 14.59
C GLY A 281 -6.44 7.07 14.74
N LEU A 282 -6.33 6.29 13.66
CA LEU A 282 -5.48 5.10 13.56
C LEU A 282 -4.05 5.42 13.08
N GLY A 283 -3.73 6.67 12.79
CA GLY A 283 -2.42 7.06 12.25
C GLY A 283 -2.28 6.84 10.75
N ILE A 284 -3.38 6.70 10.04
CA ILE A 284 -3.43 6.59 8.58
C ILE A 284 -3.89 7.93 8.02
N GLU A 285 -3.15 8.47 7.06
CA GLU A 285 -3.54 9.67 6.33
C GLU A 285 -4.34 9.26 5.08
N PRO A 286 -5.66 9.54 5.01
CA PRO A 286 -6.44 9.32 3.80
C PRO A 286 -6.00 10.30 2.72
N ILE A 287 -5.82 9.83 1.49
CA ILE A 287 -5.30 10.65 0.38
C ILE A 287 -6.37 10.83 -0.70
N GLY A 288 -6.85 9.76 -1.33
CA GLY A 288 -7.69 9.88 -2.52
C GLY A 288 -6.95 10.56 -3.68
N GLY A 289 -7.61 11.53 -4.29
CA GLY A 289 -7.06 12.32 -5.38
C GLY A 289 -7.51 11.85 -6.76
N THR A 290 -6.74 12.19 -7.78
CA THR A 290 -7.01 11.79 -9.16
C THR A 290 -6.21 10.56 -9.56
N ARG A 291 -6.67 9.85 -10.60
CA ARG A 291 -5.91 8.76 -11.20
C ARG A 291 -4.52 9.22 -11.67
N ALA A 292 -4.44 10.39 -12.29
CA ALA A 292 -3.17 10.97 -12.73
C ALA A 292 -2.19 11.21 -11.57
N SER A 293 -2.67 11.71 -10.44
CA SER A 293 -1.82 11.91 -9.25
C SER A 293 -1.30 10.59 -8.68
N PHE A 294 -2.10 9.52 -8.76
CA PHE A 294 -1.66 8.21 -8.31
C PHE A 294 -0.65 7.57 -9.27
N VAL A 295 -0.81 7.73 -10.58
CA VAL A 295 0.22 7.33 -11.57
C VAL A 295 1.55 8.00 -11.27
N GLN A 296 1.55 9.33 -11.09
CA GLN A 296 2.77 10.08 -10.75
C GLN A 296 3.40 9.60 -9.43
N PHE A 297 2.57 9.29 -8.43
CA PHE A 297 3.05 8.73 -7.17
C PHE A 297 3.73 7.36 -7.39
N VAL A 298 3.10 6.45 -8.13
CA VAL A 298 3.64 5.11 -8.43
C VAL A 298 4.97 5.21 -9.16
N ASP A 299 5.09 6.10 -10.15
CA ASP A 299 6.32 6.31 -10.91
C ASP A 299 7.44 6.87 -10.03
N ALA A 300 7.13 7.84 -9.17
CA ALA A 300 8.09 8.40 -8.21
C ALA A 300 8.55 7.34 -7.18
N GLU A 301 7.61 6.52 -6.67
CA GLU A 301 7.94 5.41 -5.77
C GLU A 301 8.84 4.37 -6.45
N ARG A 302 8.52 4.00 -7.68
CA ARG A 302 9.33 3.07 -8.49
C ARG A 302 10.76 3.58 -8.65
N ALA A 303 10.93 4.83 -9.03
CA ALA A 303 12.25 5.43 -9.19
C ALA A 303 13.04 5.45 -7.85
N ARG A 304 12.37 5.83 -6.77
CA ARG A 304 12.98 5.93 -5.45
C ARG A 304 13.37 4.57 -4.87
N LEU A 305 12.47 3.59 -4.91
CA LEU A 305 12.74 2.24 -4.43
C LEU A 305 13.81 1.55 -5.28
N GLY A 306 13.78 1.75 -6.61
CA GLY A 306 14.80 1.22 -7.51
C GLY A 306 16.19 1.77 -7.23
N ALA A 307 16.31 3.04 -6.83
CA ALA A 307 17.59 3.62 -6.42
C ALA A 307 18.14 2.96 -5.14
N VAL A 308 17.27 2.66 -4.16
CA VAL A 308 17.67 1.94 -2.93
C VAL A 308 18.08 0.51 -3.26
N VAL A 309 17.27 -0.24 -4.02
CA VAL A 309 17.59 -1.62 -4.45
C VAL A 309 18.96 -1.68 -5.14
N LYS A 310 19.22 -0.73 -6.05
CA LYS A 310 20.52 -0.65 -6.75
C LYS A 310 21.68 -0.36 -5.80
N ALA A 311 21.48 0.52 -4.82
CA ALA A 311 22.53 0.94 -3.90
C ALA A 311 22.87 -0.14 -2.86
N THR A 312 21.87 -0.88 -2.37
CA THR A 312 22.02 -1.95 -1.36
C THR A 312 22.32 -3.31 -1.96
N GLY A 313 22.05 -3.50 -3.27
CA GLY A 313 22.09 -4.83 -3.89
C GLY A 313 20.99 -5.78 -3.39
N MET A 314 19.93 -5.25 -2.78
CA MET A 314 18.80 -6.00 -2.25
C MET A 314 18.22 -6.98 -3.26
N LYS A 315 18.16 -8.26 -2.91
CA LYS A 315 17.65 -9.36 -3.75
C LYS A 315 16.87 -10.34 -2.90
N ASP A 316 15.80 -10.90 -3.47
CA ASP A 316 15.08 -12.05 -2.93
C ASP A 316 15.65 -13.29 -3.61
N GLU A 317 16.31 -14.18 -2.85
CA GLU A 317 17.00 -15.37 -3.35
C GLU A 317 16.03 -16.46 -3.85
#